data_0d3c270a31412028c3dcd2ac0da0c7f2
#
_entry.id   0d3c270a31412028c3dcd2ac0da0c7f2
#
_cell.length_a   1.000
_cell.length_b   1.000
_cell.length_c   1.000
_cell.angle_alpha   90.00
_cell.angle_beta   90.00
_cell.angle_gamma   90.00
#
_symmetry.space_group_name_H-M   'P 1'
#
loop_
_entity.id
_entity.type
_entity.pdbx_description
1 polymer ?
#
loop_
_entity_poly.entity_id
_entity_poly.type
_entity_poly.pdbx_seq_one_letter_code
_entity_poly.pdbx_strand_id
1 'polypeptide(L)'
;NGNGIIDPIELGTQHWWDGRLTELNCNYDLANENGFDDLGISGPIPDGIGNLESLEFLWLEDNLLTGPIPPSIGNLSNLKYLILHFNELNGPIPPSIGSLSNLEILKLDNNQITGHIPDSICALDIVFNWQNDLFGDNFAVYNNQLCPPYPDCVSDYVGIQDTSNCTLADVQSDPIPEYYELSEPYPNPFNAETTIGFSLPLKDILNIDIYDMNGRKIRSLIYGIFDSGYQEIHWDAGELSSGIYFIQMSSRDFIATKKVTLIK
;
A
#
# COMPACT_ATOMS: atom_id res chain seq x y z
N ASN A 1 20.62 -18.13 -17.77
CA ASN A 1 20.95 -18.95 -18.97
C ASN A 1 20.40 -18.33 -20.27
N GLY A 2 20.03 -17.06 -20.29
CA GLY A 2 19.79 -16.27 -21.50
C GLY A 2 18.60 -16.69 -22.37
N ASN A 3 17.71 -17.53 -21.86
CA ASN A 3 16.51 -17.98 -22.58
C ASN A 3 15.26 -17.08 -22.34
N GLY A 4 15.39 -16.02 -21.55
CA GLY A 4 14.30 -15.11 -21.20
C GLY A 4 13.22 -15.69 -20.28
N ILE A 5 13.44 -16.89 -19.76
CA ILE A 5 12.59 -17.53 -18.76
C ILE A 5 13.36 -17.51 -17.45
N ILE A 6 12.83 -16.81 -16.45
CA ILE A 6 13.41 -16.78 -15.12
C ILE A 6 13.18 -18.16 -14.49
N ASP A 7 14.25 -18.89 -14.26
CA ASP A 7 14.18 -20.13 -13.49
C ASP A 7 13.94 -19.76 -12.01
N PRO A 8 13.03 -20.41 -11.28
CA PRO A 8 12.84 -20.17 -9.85
C PRO A 8 14.15 -20.22 -9.03
N ILE A 9 15.14 -20.97 -9.46
CA ILE A 9 16.47 -21.05 -8.82
C ILE A 9 17.28 -19.74 -9.01
N GLU A 10 16.97 -18.93 -10.02
CA GLU A 10 17.63 -17.66 -10.30
C GLU A 10 17.06 -16.48 -9.49
N LEU A 11 15.98 -16.71 -8.73
CA LEU A 11 15.28 -15.69 -7.93
C LEU A 11 15.73 -15.60 -6.46
N GLY A 12 16.94 -16.09 -6.12
CA GLY A 12 17.42 -16.08 -4.75
C GLY A 12 16.86 -17.22 -3.89
N THR A 13 17.00 -17.09 -2.56
CA THR A 13 16.53 -18.11 -1.62
C THR A 13 15.03 -18.06 -1.46
N GLN A 14 14.37 -19.19 -1.60
CA GLN A 14 12.93 -19.32 -1.48
C GLN A 14 12.58 -20.37 -0.44
N HIS A 15 11.65 -20.05 0.45
CA HIS A 15 11.07 -21.02 1.39
C HIS A 15 9.61 -21.27 1.03
N TRP A 16 9.25 -22.56 0.98
CA TRP A 16 7.91 -23.01 0.64
C TRP A 16 7.33 -23.84 1.80
N TRP A 17 6.13 -23.48 2.22
CA TRP A 17 5.37 -24.22 3.21
C TRP A 17 4.04 -24.67 2.63
N ASP A 18 3.76 -25.97 2.67
CA ASP A 18 2.52 -26.57 2.13
C ASP A 18 2.22 -26.13 0.68
N GLY A 19 3.27 -26.08 -0.17
CA GLY A 19 3.17 -25.68 -1.57
C GLY A 19 2.93 -24.17 -1.83
N ARG A 20 3.11 -23.32 -0.80
CA ARG A 20 2.98 -21.86 -0.88
C ARG A 20 4.29 -21.19 -0.57
N LEU A 21 4.64 -20.15 -1.33
CA LEU A 21 5.83 -19.35 -1.08
C LEU A 21 5.61 -18.49 0.16
N THR A 22 6.45 -18.67 1.18
CA THR A 22 6.40 -17.93 2.45
C THR A 22 7.56 -16.98 2.63
N GLU A 23 8.68 -17.21 1.92
CA GLU A 23 9.83 -16.34 1.96
C GLU A 23 10.44 -16.22 0.56
N LEU A 24 10.72 -15.00 0.16
CA LEU A 24 11.48 -14.65 -1.03
C LEU A 24 12.62 -13.72 -0.63
N ASN A 25 13.84 -14.23 -0.72
CA ASN A 25 15.05 -13.50 -0.41
C ASN A 25 15.95 -13.44 -1.65
N CYS A 26 16.07 -12.24 -2.19
CA CYS A 26 16.88 -11.94 -3.36
C CYS A 26 17.94 -10.88 -3.03
N ASN A 27 18.49 -10.92 -1.82
CA ASN A 27 19.57 -10.04 -1.39
C ASN A 27 20.84 -10.37 -2.14
N TYR A 28 21.45 -9.35 -2.73
CA TYR A 28 22.70 -9.45 -3.48
C TYR A 28 23.86 -10.00 -2.63
N ASP A 29 23.98 -9.60 -1.36
CA ASP A 29 25.10 -10.00 -0.50
C ASP A 29 25.15 -11.50 -0.18
N LEU A 30 24.00 -12.18 -0.11
CA LEU A 30 23.93 -13.63 0.16
C LEU A 30 24.22 -14.48 -1.07
N ALA A 31 24.00 -13.95 -2.29
CA ALA A 31 24.33 -14.63 -3.54
C ALA A 31 25.84 -14.67 -3.82
N ASN A 32 26.61 -13.77 -3.20
CA ASN A 32 28.04 -13.60 -3.50
C ASN A 32 28.95 -14.68 -2.89
N GLU A 33 28.49 -15.42 -1.87
CA GLU A 33 29.28 -16.56 -1.32
C GLU A 33 29.46 -17.72 -2.30
N ASN A 34 28.70 -17.76 -3.39
CA ASN A 34 28.75 -18.81 -4.41
C ASN A 34 29.44 -18.39 -5.71
N GLY A 35 30.02 -17.18 -5.79
CA GLY A 35 30.83 -16.74 -6.93
C GLY A 35 30.05 -16.56 -8.24
N PHE A 36 28.75 -16.31 -8.19
CA PHE A 36 27.98 -15.91 -9.36
C PHE A 36 28.16 -14.39 -9.53
N ASP A 37 28.88 -14.01 -10.58
CA ASP A 37 29.05 -12.63 -10.99
C ASP A 37 27.67 -12.01 -11.27
N ASP A 38 27.16 -11.14 -10.36
CA ASP A 38 26.79 -9.81 -10.71
C ASP A 38 25.52 -9.61 -11.54
N LEU A 39 24.38 -10.12 -11.11
CA LEU A 39 23.13 -9.62 -11.66
C LEU A 39 22.15 -9.36 -10.50
N GLY A 40 22.32 -8.21 -9.83
CA GLY A 40 21.27 -7.67 -8.98
C GLY A 40 19.95 -7.65 -9.74
N ILE A 41 18.86 -7.99 -9.07
CA ILE A 41 17.53 -7.93 -9.69
C ILE A 41 17.28 -6.49 -10.11
N SER A 42 16.82 -6.27 -11.33
CA SER A 42 16.56 -4.95 -11.88
C SER A 42 15.16 -4.84 -12.48
N GLY A 43 14.72 -3.60 -12.67
CA GLY A 43 13.39 -3.30 -13.19
C GLY A 43 12.33 -3.12 -12.09
N PRO A 44 11.05 -2.94 -12.45
CA PRO A 44 9.99 -2.66 -11.50
C PRO A 44 9.54 -3.92 -10.73
N ILE A 45 9.12 -3.72 -9.48
CA ILE A 45 8.39 -4.75 -8.74
C ILE A 45 7.05 -4.98 -9.46
N PRO A 46 6.76 -6.19 -9.95
CA PRO A 46 5.54 -6.41 -10.72
C PRO A 46 4.30 -6.42 -9.82
N ASP A 47 3.14 -5.94 -10.34
CA ASP A 47 1.86 -5.98 -9.64
C ASP A 47 1.47 -7.40 -9.19
N GLY A 48 1.94 -8.42 -9.90
CA GLY A 48 1.73 -9.82 -9.55
C GLY A 48 2.28 -10.23 -8.18
N ILE A 49 3.15 -9.42 -7.56
CA ILE A 49 3.67 -9.68 -6.20
C ILE A 49 2.52 -9.83 -5.20
N GLY A 50 1.45 -9.03 -5.33
CA GLY A 50 0.29 -9.08 -4.46
C GLY A 50 -0.50 -10.40 -4.48
N ASN A 51 -0.22 -11.30 -5.44
CA ASN A 51 -0.85 -12.62 -5.49
C ASN A 51 -0.16 -13.66 -4.58
N LEU A 52 0.98 -13.30 -4.00
CA LEU A 52 1.73 -14.16 -3.08
C LEU A 52 1.19 -14.05 -1.64
N GLU A 53 -0.11 -14.24 -1.45
CA GLU A 53 -0.84 -13.99 -0.19
C GLU A 53 -0.27 -14.70 1.04
N SER A 54 0.51 -15.76 0.84
CA SER A 54 1.16 -16.52 1.93
C SER A 54 2.55 -16.00 2.30
N LEU A 55 3.03 -14.93 1.63
CA LEU A 55 4.37 -14.40 1.83
C LEU A 55 4.44 -13.73 3.21
N GLU A 56 5.43 -14.16 4.01
CA GLU A 56 5.73 -13.59 5.32
C GLU A 56 6.98 -12.70 5.28
N PHE A 57 7.92 -13.00 4.39
CA PHE A 57 9.20 -12.30 4.29
C PHE A 57 9.53 -11.97 2.85
N LEU A 58 9.70 -10.69 2.56
CA LEU A 58 10.12 -10.18 1.25
C LEU A 58 11.39 -9.33 1.42
N TRP A 59 12.53 -9.90 1.03
CA TRP A 59 13.85 -9.30 1.12
C TRP A 59 14.42 -9.09 -0.27
N LEU A 60 14.46 -7.84 -0.70
CA LEU A 60 14.90 -7.40 -2.02
C LEU A 60 15.93 -6.24 -1.91
N GLU A 61 16.56 -6.10 -0.76
CA GLU A 61 17.58 -5.07 -0.52
C GLU A 61 18.81 -5.27 -1.40
N ASP A 62 19.61 -4.20 -1.55
CA ASP A 62 20.87 -4.19 -2.30
C ASP A 62 20.72 -4.70 -3.75
N ASN A 63 19.73 -4.16 -4.47
CA ASN A 63 19.43 -4.50 -5.85
C ASN A 63 19.35 -3.24 -6.75
N LEU A 64 18.97 -3.42 -8.01
CA LEU A 64 18.75 -2.34 -8.98
C LEU A 64 17.26 -2.19 -9.34
N LEU A 65 16.38 -2.38 -8.35
CA LEU A 65 14.95 -2.25 -8.56
C LEU A 65 14.57 -0.79 -8.82
N THR A 66 13.73 -0.57 -9.83
CA THR A 66 13.28 0.74 -10.28
C THR A 66 11.75 0.84 -10.26
N GLY A 67 11.22 2.04 -10.54
CA GLY A 67 9.76 2.26 -10.56
C GLY A 67 9.13 2.32 -9.17
N PRO A 68 7.80 2.48 -9.10
CA PRO A 68 7.08 2.61 -7.84
C PRO A 68 6.90 1.27 -7.12
N ILE A 69 6.70 1.35 -5.81
CA ILE A 69 6.19 0.21 -5.03
C ILE A 69 4.73 -0.01 -5.48
N PRO A 70 4.38 -1.19 -6.01
CA PRO A 70 3.04 -1.42 -6.53
C PRO A 70 2.00 -1.42 -5.40
N PRO A 71 0.82 -0.80 -5.59
CA PRO A 71 -0.26 -0.82 -4.59
C PRO A 71 -0.70 -2.22 -4.17
N SER A 72 -0.54 -3.22 -5.05
CA SER A 72 -0.83 -4.62 -4.75
C SER A 72 0.01 -5.21 -3.62
N ILE A 73 1.10 -4.53 -3.19
CA ILE A 73 1.90 -4.94 -2.03
C ILE A 73 1.01 -5.05 -0.77
N GLY A 74 -0.01 -4.19 -0.64
CA GLY A 74 -0.96 -4.21 0.46
C GLY A 74 -1.82 -5.47 0.55
N ASN A 75 -1.83 -6.32 -0.48
CA ASN A 75 -2.56 -7.59 -0.48
C ASN A 75 -1.81 -8.71 0.30
N LEU A 76 -0.55 -8.47 0.65
CA LEU A 76 0.29 -9.45 1.36
C LEU A 76 -0.05 -9.46 2.86
N SER A 77 -1.27 -9.82 3.21
CA SER A 77 -1.79 -9.74 4.59
C SER A 77 -1.00 -10.53 5.64
N ASN A 78 -0.18 -11.51 5.22
CA ASN A 78 0.69 -12.28 6.11
C ASN A 78 2.11 -11.72 6.21
N LEU A 79 2.41 -10.62 5.49
CA LEU A 79 3.77 -10.08 5.42
C LEU A 79 4.19 -9.49 6.77
N LYS A 80 5.35 -9.94 7.25
CA LYS A 80 6.00 -9.49 8.48
C LYS A 80 7.17 -8.56 8.18
N TYR A 81 7.95 -8.87 7.14
CA TYR A 81 9.14 -8.09 6.79
C TYR A 81 9.05 -7.66 5.33
N LEU A 82 9.11 -6.35 5.11
CA LEU A 82 9.23 -5.74 3.79
C LEU A 82 10.54 -4.95 3.75
N ILE A 83 11.54 -5.51 3.10
CA ILE A 83 12.91 -5.00 3.08
C ILE A 83 13.30 -4.70 1.63
N LEU A 84 13.30 -3.40 1.28
CA LEU A 84 13.51 -2.87 -0.07
C LEU A 84 14.61 -1.80 -0.11
N HIS A 85 15.38 -1.63 0.97
CA HIS A 85 16.39 -0.58 1.04
C HIS A 85 17.55 -0.83 0.06
N PHE A 86 18.35 0.22 -0.23
CA PHE A 86 19.43 0.19 -1.22
C PHE A 86 18.96 -0.30 -2.60
N ASN A 87 18.01 0.45 -3.19
CA ASN A 87 17.52 0.25 -4.55
C ASN A 87 17.36 1.60 -5.27
N GLU A 88 16.77 1.59 -6.46
CA GLU A 88 16.43 2.79 -7.25
C GLU A 88 14.91 3.00 -7.35
N LEU A 89 14.16 2.53 -6.34
CA LEU A 89 12.71 2.67 -6.29
C LEU A 89 12.33 4.15 -6.22
N ASN A 90 11.28 4.52 -6.95
CA ASN A 90 10.79 5.89 -7.04
C ASN A 90 9.26 5.97 -6.91
N GLY A 91 8.70 7.18 -7.06
CA GLY A 91 7.27 7.40 -6.84
C GLY A 91 6.87 7.35 -5.36
N PRO A 92 5.59 7.46 -5.03
CA PRO A 92 5.10 7.55 -3.66
C PRO A 92 5.04 6.18 -2.96
N ILE A 93 5.07 6.21 -1.63
CA ILE A 93 4.69 5.05 -0.82
C ILE A 93 3.18 4.83 -1.00
N PRO A 94 2.73 3.66 -1.47
CA PRO A 94 1.30 3.44 -1.70
C PRO A 94 0.52 3.39 -0.37
N PRO A 95 -0.64 4.06 -0.26
CA PRO A 95 -1.47 4.01 0.96
C PRO A 95 -1.88 2.61 1.40
N SER A 96 -1.94 1.66 0.45
CA SER A 96 -2.21 0.25 0.74
C SER A 96 -1.18 -0.41 1.65
N ILE A 97 -0.01 0.21 1.87
CA ILE A 97 0.98 -0.30 2.83
C ILE A 97 0.40 -0.42 4.24
N GLY A 98 -0.53 0.48 4.61
CA GLY A 98 -1.23 0.43 5.89
C GLY A 98 -2.15 -0.78 6.07
N SER A 99 -2.41 -1.55 5.01
CA SER A 99 -3.20 -2.80 5.09
C SER A 99 -2.37 -4.01 5.57
N LEU A 100 -1.04 -3.86 5.70
CA LEU A 100 -0.13 -4.92 6.13
C LEU A 100 -0.16 -5.09 7.66
N SER A 101 -1.28 -5.54 8.20
CA SER A 101 -1.54 -5.60 9.65
C SER A 101 -0.58 -6.47 10.46
N ASN A 102 0.16 -7.36 9.80
CA ASN A 102 1.17 -8.23 10.44
C ASN A 102 2.61 -7.71 10.24
N LEU A 103 2.78 -6.52 9.64
CA LEU A 103 4.10 -5.99 9.33
C LEU A 103 4.84 -5.57 10.61
N GLU A 104 6.01 -6.14 10.83
CA GLU A 104 6.90 -5.88 11.95
C GLU A 104 8.10 -5.02 11.54
N ILE A 105 8.56 -5.17 10.28
CA ILE A 105 9.73 -4.44 9.74
C ILE A 105 9.40 -3.86 8.38
N LEU A 106 9.64 -2.56 8.22
CA LEU A 106 9.55 -1.82 6.98
C LEU A 106 10.84 -1.05 6.72
N LYS A 107 11.61 -1.44 5.70
CA LYS A 107 12.83 -0.76 5.27
C LYS A 107 12.74 -0.32 3.83
N LEU A 108 12.65 0.97 3.62
CA LEU A 108 12.58 1.64 2.32
C LEU A 108 13.71 2.66 2.12
N ASP A 109 14.61 2.77 3.08
CA ASP A 109 15.70 3.75 3.08
C ASP A 109 16.66 3.55 1.89
N ASN A 110 17.43 4.60 1.56
CA ASN A 110 18.38 4.59 0.44
C ASN A 110 17.70 4.20 -0.89
N ASN A 111 16.69 4.96 -1.28
CA ASN A 111 15.97 4.87 -2.54
C ASN A 111 15.74 6.28 -3.13
N GLN A 112 14.88 6.39 -4.13
CA GLN A 112 14.46 7.65 -4.75
C GLN A 112 12.97 7.91 -4.56
N ILE A 113 12.39 7.41 -3.45
CA ILE A 113 10.96 7.48 -3.16
C ILE A 113 10.56 8.94 -2.91
N THR A 114 9.47 9.38 -3.52
CA THR A 114 8.99 10.76 -3.53
C THR A 114 7.61 10.89 -2.89
N GLY A 115 7.10 12.13 -2.81
CA GLY A 115 5.76 12.42 -2.27
C GLY A 115 5.71 12.35 -0.77
N HIS A 116 4.51 12.15 -0.23
CA HIS A 116 4.28 12.11 1.22
C HIS A 116 4.28 10.69 1.77
N ILE A 117 4.61 10.55 3.04
CA ILE A 117 4.33 9.31 3.77
C ILE A 117 2.82 9.26 4.02
N PRO A 118 2.11 8.21 3.59
CA PRO A 118 0.66 8.14 3.77
C PRO A 118 0.29 7.97 5.25
N ASP A 119 -0.79 8.61 5.70
CA ASP A 119 -1.29 8.50 7.08
C ASP A 119 -1.62 7.07 7.48
N SER A 120 -1.94 6.22 6.50
CA SER A 120 -2.19 4.79 6.73
C SER A 120 -0.99 4.05 7.33
N ILE A 121 0.23 4.62 7.26
CA ILE A 121 1.42 4.06 7.93
C ILE A 121 1.22 3.94 9.44
N CYS A 122 0.39 4.82 10.03
CA CYS A 122 0.08 4.82 11.46
C CYS A 122 -0.83 3.67 11.88
N ALA A 123 -1.42 2.95 10.93
CA ALA A 123 -2.21 1.74 11.21
C ALA A 123 -1.35 0.48 11.39
N LEU A 124 -0.07 0.56 11.04
CA LEU A 124 0.87 -0.54 11.20
C LEU A 124 1.25 -0.74 12.69
N ASP A 125 1.31 -1.98 13.14
CA ASP A 125 1.75 -2.33 14.50
C ASP A 125 3.29 -2.46 14.59
N ILE A 126 3.99 -1.54 13.93
CA ILE A 126 5.45 -1.47 13.96
C ILE A 126 5.91 -0.72 15.20
N VAL A 127 6.83 -1.29 15.96
CA VAL A 127 7.50 -0.56 17.04
C VAL A 127 8.50 0.41 16.41
N PHE A 128 8.09 1.68 16.29
CA PHE A 128 8.98 2.75 15.82
C PHE A 128 10.04 3.02 16.87
N ASN A 129 11.27 2.60 16.63
CA ASN A 129 12.40 2.85 17.48
C ASN A 129 13.72 2.94 16.68
N TRP A 130 14.69 3.69 17.20
CA TRP A 130 16.07 3.77 16.69
C TRP A 130 17.00 2.70 17.29
N GLN A 131 16.48 1.76 18.05
CA GLN A 131 17.27 0.76 18.80
C GLN A 131 16.70 -0.64 18.55
N ASN A 132 17.29 -1.23 17.88
CA ASN A 132 17.94 -2.40 17.43
C ASN A 132 17.76 -3.72 18.15
N ASP A 133 17.73 -4.65 17.38
CA ASP A 133 18.20 -6.00 17.57
C ASP A 133 19.00 -6.44 16.34
N LEU A 134 19.04 -7.68 16.04
CA LEU A 134 19.86 -8.24 14.97
C LEU A 134 19.64 -7.62 13.57
N PHE A 135 18.53 -6.86 13.38
CA PHE A 135 18.14 -6.27 12.10
C PHE A 135 18.21 -4.74 12.04
N GLY A 136 18.63 -4.05 13.15
CA GLY A 136 18.64 -2.58 13.24
C GLY A 136 17.22 -2.01 13.42
N ASP A 137 16.94 -0.82 12.83
CA ASP A 137 15.65 -0.15 12.98
C ASP A 137 14.52 -0.94 12.31
N ASN A 138 13.38 -1.09 13.01
CA ASN A 138 12.21 -1.76 12.44
C ASN A 138 11.49 -0.92 11.38
N PHE A 139 11.71 0.40 11.40
CA PHE A 139 11.19 1.34 10.43
C PHE A 139 12.32 2.23 9.92
N ALA A 140 12.54 2.23 8.61
CA ALA A 140 13.55 3.06 7.97
C ALA A 140 13.05 3.56 6.61
N VAL A 141 13.04 4.89 6.45
CA VAL A 141 12.64 5.58 5.21
C VAL A 141 13.61 6.71 4.84
N TYR A 142 14.71 6.87 5.58
CA TYR A 142 15.69 7.94 5.36
C TYR A 142 16.40 7.82 4.00
N ASN A 143 17.14 8.88 3.60
CA ASN A 143 17.80 8.94 2.30
C ASN A 143 16.86 8.64 1.11
N ASN A 144 15.71 9.33 1.09
CA ASN A 144 14.74 9.37 0.02
C ASN A 144 14.42 10.83 -0.33
N GLN A 145 13.37 11.07 -1.08
CA GLN A 145 12.87 12.38 -1.48
C GLN A 145 11.45 12.62 -0.95
N LEU A 146 11.18 12.13 0.26
CA LEU A 146 9.88 12.26 0.90
C LEU A 146 9.65 13.68 1.40
N CYS A 147 8.47 14.21 1.14
CA CYS A 147 8.08 15.58 1.45
C CYS A 147 7.27 15.67 2.75
N PRO A 148 7.53 16.70 3.58
CA PRO A 148 6.66 17.00 4.72
C PRO A 148 5.29 17.58 4.25
N PRO A 149 4.23 17.58 5.10
CA PRO A 149 4.27 17.11 6.49
C PRO A 149 4.33 15.59 6.60
N TYR A 150 4.96 15.12 7.67
CA TYR A 150 5.02 13.70 7.97
C TYR A 150 3.95 13.34 9.01
N PRO A 151 3.34 12.13 8.94
CA PRO A 151 2.40 11.67 9.95
C PRO A 151 3.01 11.68 11.36
N ASP A 152 2.24 12.11 12.35
CA ASP A 152 2.73 12.28 13.74
C ASP A 152 3.36 11.01 14.31
N CYS A 153 2.85 9.83 13.92
CA CYS A 153 3.35 8.55 14.42
C CYS A 153 4.77 8.21 13.97
N VAL A 154 5.26 8.81 12.88
CA VAL A 154 6.59 8.53 12.30
C VAL A 154 7.46 9.77 12.17
N SER A 155 6.98 10.96 12.50
CA SER A 155 7.68 12.24 12.27
C SER A 155 9.09 12.28 12.84
N ASP A 156 9.31 11.65 14.01
CA ASP A 156 10.62 11.57 14.66
C ASP A 156 11.55 10.50 14.04
N TYR A 157 11.03 9.63 13.16
CA TYR A 157 11.74 8.47 12.63
C TYR A 157 12.00 8.55 11.11
N VAL A 158 11.59 9.63 10.45
CA VAL A 158 11.75 9.79 9.00
C VAL A 158 13.20 9.92 8.56
N GLY A 159 14.05 10.46 9.42
CA GLY A 159 15.48 10.70 9.13
C GLY A 159 15.70 11.77 8.06
N ILE A 160 16.87 11.75 7.43
CA ILE A 160 17.26 12.76 6.44
C ILE A 160 16.56 12.47 5.11
N GLN A 161 15.94 13.50 4.52
CA GLN A 161 15.31 13.46 3.21
C GLN A 161 15.89 14.54 2.29
N ASP A 162 16.00 14.27 0.99
CA ASP A 162 16.23 15.31 -0.01
C ASP A 162 14.90 15.97 -0.37
N THR A 163 14.61 17.09 0.27
CA THR A 163 13.37 17.86 0.06
C THR A 163 13.50 18.92 -1.02
N SER A 164 14.55 18.91 -1.83
CA SER A 164 14.81 19.93 -2.86
C SER A 164 13.71 20.00 -3.93
N ASN A 165 13.03 18.89 -4.17
CA ASN A 165 11.93 18.78 -5.13
C ASN A 165 10.55 18.97 -4.47
N CYS A 166 10.49 19.17 -3.15
CA CYS A 166 9.23 19.44 -2.46
C CYS A 166 8.78 20.86 -2.74
N THR A 167 7.59 21.03 -3.31
CA THR A 167 7.01 22.34 -3.56
C THR A 167 6.24 22.84 -2.34
N LEU A 168 6.02 24.16 -2.22
CA LEU A 168 5.14 24.71 -1.17
C LEU A 168 3.69 24.19 -1.30
N ALA A 169 3.32 23.66 -2.47
CA ALA A 169 2.06 22.94 -2.67
C ALA A 169 2.04 21.57 -2.00
N ASP A 170 3.20 20.95 -1.82
CA ASP A 170 3.33 19.66 -1.10
C ASP A 170 3.13 19.82 0.41
N VAL A 171 3.28 21.05 0.93
CA VAL A 171 3.04 21.37 2.34
C VAL A 171 1.55 21.57 2.66
N GLN A 172 0.70 21.64 1.65
CA GLN A 172 -0.75 21.81 1.80
C GLN A 172 -1.50 20.83 0.90
N SER A 173 -2.03 19.79 1.51
CA SER A 173 -3.02 18.85 0.98
C SER A 173 -2.54 17.91 -0.14
N ASP A 174 -3.01 16.67 -0.08
CA ASP A 174 -3.11 15.79 -1.25
C ASP A 174 -3.57 16.61 -2.46
N PRO A 175 -3.02 16.34 -3.68
CA PRO A 175 -3.45 17.07 -4.85
C PRO A 175 -4.98 17.03 -4.91
N ILE A 176 -5.59 18.22 -4.93
CA ILE A 176 -7.05 18.30 -5.02
C ILE A 176 -7.44 17.51 -6.27
N PRO A 177 -8.24 16.45 -6.13
CA PRO A 177 -8.67 15.65 -7.26
C PRO A 177 -9.33 16.54 -8.31
N GLU A 178 -9.02 16.30 -9.57
CA GLU A 178 -9.69 17.07 -10.66
C GLU A 178 -11.17 16.68 -10.83
N TYR A 179 -11.54 15.50 -10.36
CA TYR A 179 -12.86 14.91 -10.55
C TYR A 179 -13.38 14.28 -9.27
N TYR A 180 -14.72 14.20 -9.18
CA TYR A 180 -15.37 13.30 -8.23
C TYR A 180 -15.09 11.85 -8.63
N GLU A 181 -14.69 11.05 -7.69
CA GLU A 181 -14.48 9.61 -7.91
C GLU A 181 -15.03 8.80 -6.74
N LEU A 182 -15.63 7.68 -7.05
CA LEU A 182 -15.91 6.61 -6.10
C LEU A 182 -15.01 5.42 -6.48
N SER A 183 -14.04 5.12 -5.64
CA SER A 183 -13.07 4.04 -5.87
C SER A 183 -13.71 2.67 -5.75
N GLU A 184 -13.03 1.63 -6.22
CA GLU A 184 -13.46 0.26 -5.98
C GLU A 184 -13.34 -0.06 -4.49
N PRO A 185 -14.43 -0.54 -3.85
CA PRO A 185 -14.39 -0.93 -2.44
C PRO A 185 -13.38 -2.06 -2.23
N TYR A 186 -12.61 -1.97 -1.15
CA TYR A 186 -11.59 -2.98 -0.86
C TYR A 186 -11.62 -3.37 0.64
N PRO A 187 -11.56 -4.69 0.93
CA PRO A 187 -11.65 -5.82 -0.01
C PRO A 187 -13.00 -5.94 -0.72
N ASN A 188 -13.01 -6.52 -1.93
CA ASN A 188 -14.23 -6.89 -2.65
C ASN A 188 -13.96 -8.14 -3.51
N PRO A 189 -14.53 -9.32 -3.20
CA PRO A 189 -15.51 -9.58 -2.12
C PRO A 189 -14.97 -9.36 -0.72
N PHE A 190 -15.86 -9.08 0.25
CA PHE A 190 -15.49 -8.80 1.62
C PHE A 190 -16.29 -9.66 2.62
N ASN A 191 -15.69 -9.80 3.83
CA ASN A 191 -16.33 -10.48 4.95
C ASN A 191 -16.45 -9.49 6.10
N ALA A 192 -17.71 -9.12 6.40
CA ALA A 192 -18.13 -8.15 7.37
C ALA A 192 -17.74 -6.69 7.07
N GLU A 193 -16.50 -6.36 6.73
CA GLU A 193 -16.02 -4.99 6.58
C GLU A 193 -15.34 -4.73 5.23
N THR A 194 -15.54 -3.53 4.67
CA THR A 194 -14.83 -3.04 3.48
C THR A 194 -14.59 -1.53 3.59
N THR A 195 -13.53 -1.05 2.96
CA THR A 195 -13.21 0.37 2.85
C THR A 195 -13.72 0.92 1.53
N ILE A 196 -14.31 2.10 1.58
CA ILE A 196 -14.84 2.82 0.43
C ILE A 196 -14.07 4.12 0.31
N GLY A 197 -13.18 4.20 -0.69
CA GLY A 197 -12.46 5.43 -1.03
C GLY A 197 -13.29 6.31 -1.95
N PHE A 198 -13.16 7.62 -1.80
CA PHE A 198 -13.77 8.60 -2.70
C PHE A 198 -12.98 9.90 -2.74
N SER A 199 -13.18 10.67 -3.79
CA SER A 199 -12.52 11.96 -3.96
C SER A 199 -13.48 13.07 -4.37
N LEU A 200 -13.19 14.29 -3.90
CA LEU A 200 -13.93 15.50 -4.23
C LEU A 200 -12.99 16.58 -4.77
N PRO A 201 -13.29 17.18 -5.94
CA PRO A 201 -12.50 18.28 -6.49
C PRO A 201 -12.72 19.61 -5.75
N LEU A 202 -13.81 19.72 -5.02
CA LEU A 202 -14.17 20.91 -4.25
C LEU A 202 -15.02 20.51 -3.04
N LYS A 203 -15.13 21.41 -2.06
CA LYS A 203 -16.01 21.25 -0.90
C LYS A 203 -17.47 21.15 -1.34
N ASP A 204 -18.13 20.04 -1.02
CA ASP A 204 -19.53 19.78 -1.42
C ASP A 204 -20.32 18.99 -0.37
N ILE A 205 -21.64 18.95 -0.56
CA ILE A 205 -22.53 18.05 0.18
C ILE A 205 -22.49 16.69 -0.49
N LEU A 206 -22.10 15.69 0.27
CA LEU A 206 -21.97 14.31 -0.20
C LEU A 206 -22.90 13.38 0.56
N ASN A 207 -23.43 12.40 -0.17
CA ASN A 207 -24.17 11.28 0.37
C ASN A 207 -23.61 9.96 -0.20
N ILE A 208 -23.35 8.98 0.68
CA ILE A 208 -23.02 7.61 0.27
C ILE A 208 -24.05 6.66 0.88
N ASP A 209 -24.80 6.01 0.00
CA ASP A 209 -25.88 5.12 0.31
C ASP A 209 -25.61 3.69 -0.15
N ILE A 210 -26.14 2.73 0.60
CA ILE A 210 -26.09 1.31 0.25
C ILE A 210 -27.48 0.86 -0.22
N TYR A 211 -27.48 0.11 -1.34
CA TYR A 211 -28.68 -0.44 -1.94
C TYR A 211 -28.58 -1.97 -2.12
N ASP A 212 -29.72 -2.66 -2.02
CA ASP A 212 -29.82 -4.08 -2.38
C ASP A 212 -29.97 -4.26 -3.91
N MET A 213 -30.02 -5.53 -4.35
CA MET A 213 -30.21 -5.89 -5.76
C MET A 213 -31.51 -5.40 -6.38
N ASN A 214 -32.51 -5.05 -5.57
CA ASN A 214 -33.79 -4.53 -6.02
C ASN A 214 -33.82 -2.99 -6.08
N GLY A 215 -32.69 -2.34 -5.83
CA GLY A 215 -32.60 -0.88 -5.77
C GLY A 215 -33.20 -0.27 -4.51
N ARG A 216 -33.48 -1.08 -3.49
CA ARG A 216 -33.97 -0.58 -2.21
C ARG A 216 -32.79 -0.10 -1.37
N LYS A 217 -32.90 1.15 -0.89
CA LYS A 217 -31.92 1.71 0.04
C LYS A 217 -31.93 0.94 1.36
N ILE A 218 -30.78 0.44 1.76
CA ILE A 218 -30.57 -0.31 3.00
C ILE A 218 -30.08 0.61 4.10
N ARG A 219 -29.11 1.47 3.78
CA ARG A 219 -28.45 2.34 4.78
C ARG A 219 -27.84 3.57 4.10
N SER A 220 -27.79 4.70 4.80
CA SER A 220 -26.88 5.80 4.51
C SER A 220 -25.64 5.60 5.35
N LEU A 221 -24.46 5.60 4.73
CA LEU A 221 -23.18 5.55 5.44
C LEU A 221 -22.77 6.94 5.91
N ILE A 222 -22.84 7.91 5.00
CA ILE A 222 -22.52 9.30 5.29
C ILE A 222 -23.50 10.24 4.60
N TYR A 223 -23.73 11.39 5.23
CA TYR A 223 -24.39 12.56 4.65
C TYR A 223 -23.86 13.81 5.34
N GLY A 224 -23.27 14.72 4.56
CA GLY A 224 -22.74 15.96 5.13
C GLY A 224 -21.93 16.78 4.15
N ILE A 225 -21.30 17.83 4.67
CA ILE A 225 -20.36 18.66 3.94
C ILE A 225 -18.97 18.07 4.14
N PHE A 226 -18.29 17.82 3.03
CA PHE A 226 -16.93 17.30 2.99
C PHE A 226 -16.02 18.28 2.26
N ASP A 227 -14.79 18.44 2.74
CA ASP A 227 -13.78 19.25 2.09
C ASP A 227 -13.25 18.53 0.83
N SER A 228 -12.62 19.28 -0.08
CA SER A 228 -11.94 18.70 -1.25
C SER A 228 -10.81 17.77 -0.82
N GLY A 229 -10.50 16.77 -1.64
CA GLY A 229 -9.45 15.79 -1.39
C GLY A 229 -9.90 14.35 -1.50
N TYR A 230 -9.00 13.43 -1.18
CA TYR A 230 -9.27 12.00 -1.08
C TYR A 230 -9.72 11.67 0.34
N GLN A 231 -10.71 10.80 0.45
CA GLN A 231 -11.29 10.39 1.73
C GLN A 231 -11.68 8.93 1.69
N GLU A 232 -11.75 8.31 2.85
CA GLU A 232 -12.14 6.91 3.02
C GLU A 232 -13.15 6.76 4.15
N ILE A 233 -14.03 5.79 3.99
CA ILE A 233 -14.96 5.36 5.05
C ILE A 233 -14.96 3.85 5.17
N HIS A 234 -15.07 3.36 6.38
CA HIS A 234 -15.23 1.94 6.66
C HIS A 234 -16.71 1.59 6.75
N TRP A 235 -17.10 0.54 6.05
CA TRP A 235 -18.44 0.00 6.11
C TRP A 235 -18.44 -1.38 6.74
N ASP A 236 -19.01 -1.47 7.95
CA ASP A 236 -19.38 -2.72 8.60
C ASP A 236 -20.77 -3.17 8.13
N ALA A 237 -20.82 -4.30 7.42
CA ALA A 237 -22.02 -4.95 6.93
C ALA A 237 -22.39 -6.21 7.75
N GLY A 238 -21.85 -6.34 8.98
CA GLY A 238 -21.98 -7.53 9.82
C GLY A 238 -23.43 -7.99 10.07
N GLU A 239 -24.41 -7.09 9.99
CA GLU A 239 -25.84 -7.43 10.15
C GLU A 239 -26.52 -7.88 8.84
N LEU A 240 -25.87 -7.68 7.67
CA LEU A 240 -26.46 -7.99 6.37
C LEU A 240 -26.18 -9.44 5.98
N SER A 241 -27.03 -10.01 5.11
CA SER A 241 -26.83 -11.35 4.53
C SER A 241 -25.77 -11.33 3.44
N SER A 242 -25.08 -12.46 3.21
CA SER A 242 -24.26 -12.63 2.01
C SER A 242 -25.02 -12.29 0.75
N GLY A 243 -24.43 -11.53 -0.15
CA GLY A 243 -25.10 -11.09 -1.36
C GLY A 243 -24.39 -9.93 -2.06
N ILE A 244 -25.03 -9.46 -3.13
CA ILE A 244 -24.56 -8.31 -3.91
C ILE A 244 -25.26 -7.06 -3.40
N TYR A 245 -24.47 -6.01 -3.18
CA TYR A 245 -24.93 -4.69 -2.80
C TYR A 245 -24.34 -3.64 -3.75
N PHE A 246 -24.95 -2.47 -3.75
CA PHE A 246 -24.47 -1.33 -4.53
C PHE A 246 -24.21 -0.16 -3.59
N ILE A 247 -23.01 0.41 -3.72
CA ILE A 247 -22.60 1.62 -3.04
C ILE A 247 -22.80 2.76 -4.01
N GLN A 248 -23.63 3.73 -3.67
CA GLN A 248 -23.87 4.91 -4.49
C GLN A 248 -23.40 6.16 -3.77
N MET A 249 -22.47 6.84 -4.40
CA MET A 249 -22.03 8.18 -4.02
C MET A 249 -22.81 9.20 -4.84
N SER A 250 -23.35 10.21 -4.21
CA SER A 250 -24.04 11.32 -4.88
C SER A 250 -23.70 12.67 -4.26
N SER A 251 -23.48 13.65 -5.10
CA SER A 251 -23.36 15.06 -4.74
C SER A 251 -24.31 15.89 -5.61
N ARG A 252 -24.15 17.22 -5.63
CA ARG A 252 -25.03 18.12 -6.38
C ARG A 252 -25.13 17.75 -7.87
N ASP A 253 -24.00 17.46 -8.52
CA ASP A 253 -23.89 17.25 -9.96
C ASP A 253 -23.18 15.94 -10.33
N PHE A 254 -22.98 15.04 -9.36
CA PHE A 254 -22.25 13.79 -9.57
C PHE A 254 -22.95 12.60 -8.92
N ILE A 255 -23.03 11.51 -9.66
CA ILE A 255 -23.49 10.20 -9.15
C ILE A 255 -22.57 9.12 -9.70
N ALA A 256 -22.06 8.29 -8.79
CA ALA A 256 -21.32 7.08 -9.13
C ALA A 256 -21.83 5.89 -8.32
N THR A 257 -21.77 4.69 -8.91
CA THR A 257 -22.21 3.47 -8.24
C THR A 257 -21.18 2.36 -8.44
N LYS A 258 -20.82 1.69 -7.36
CA LYS A 258 -19.94 0.51 -7.36
C LYS A 258 -20.67 -0.71 -6.82
N LYS A 259 -20.39 -1.85 -7.42
CA LYS A 259 -20.91 -3.15 -6.97
C LYS A 259 -19.95 -3.75 -5.95
N VAL A 260 -20.52 -4.31 -4.88
CA VAL A 260 -19.73 -5.00 -3.85
C VAL A 260 -20.40 -6.32 -3.48
N THR A 261 -19.58 -7.30 -3.11
CA THR A 261 -20.07 -8.66 -2.78
C THR A 261 -19.69 -8.99 -1.33
N LEU A 262 -20.70 -9.16 -0.48
CA LEU A 262 -20.54 -9.62 0.90
C LEU A 262 -20.57 -11.16 0.93
N ILE A 263 -19.55 -11.76 1.54
CA ILE A 263 -19.42 -13.21 1.75
C ILE A 263 -19.31 -13.44 3.27
N LYS A 264 -20.17 -14.26 3.80
CA LYS A 264 -20.12 -14.73 5.20
C LYS A 264 -19.88 -16.22 5.25
#